data_8e48dddffc5b89ec05492f4fc0bc916a
#
_entry.id   8e48dddffc5b89ec05492f4fc0bc916a
#
_cell.length_a   1.000
_cell.length_b   1.000
_cell.length_c   1.000
_cell.angle_alpha   90.00
_cell.angle_beta   90.00
_cell.angle_gamma   90.00
#
_symmetry.space_group_name_H-M   'P 1'
#
loop_
_entity.id
_entity.type
_entity.pdbx_description
1 polymer ?
#
loop_
_entity_poly.entity_id
_entity_poly.type
_entity_poly.pdbx_seq_one_letter_code
_entity_poly.pdbx_strand_id
1 'polypeptide(L)'
;MSFSHDTKAELCRLPLGSKCCSVAECYGMLLYCNTFSAKEIKIITGNRQLKQRISAQFRRAFSVTFDVMPEDSGQDRKQTLIISKEEKLGRVFNAFGISGDSMVAHHVNLGVLEEDCCKQSFIRGAFFTGGAITNPEKSYHFELVTDHYSVSRETYSLLLEMGFSPKEASRGGNYITYFKQSAAIEDLLTLIGAPLAAMELMSAKIEKDMRNGVNRRVNCDTANVSKTVDAAGAQIDAINKLSAGAGLASLPEKLRETARIRLENPELSIVELAALFSPPVTKSCLNHRLRKLVQLAGQGTD
;
A
#
# COMPACT_ATOMS: atom_id res chain seq x y z
N MET A 1 15.57 10.40 1.26
CA MET A 1 15.04 10.05 2.62
C MET A 1 13.89 9.07 2.45
N SER A 2 13.32 8.49 3.52
CA SER A 2 12.19 7.59 3.36
C SER A 2 10.88 8.36 3.41
N PHE A 3 9.84 7.90 2.71
CA PHE A 3 8.51 8.51 2.74
C PHE A 3 7.99 8.73 4.18
N SER A 4 8.22 7.76 5.08
CA SER A 4 7.89 7.90 6.50
C SER A 4 8.65 9.06 7.19
N HIS A 5 9.90 9.28 6.84
CA HIS A 5 10.69 10.39 7.36
C HIS A 5 10.17 11.73 6.87
N ASP A 6 9.84 11.82 5.58
CA ASP A 6 9.35 13.05 4.94
C ASP A 6 7.96 13.41 5.45
N THR A 7 7.08 12.42 5.66
CA THR A 7 5.78 12.60 6.32
C THR A 7 5.93 13.14 7.74
N LYS A 8 6.86 12.58 8.55
CA LYS A 8 7.13 13.10 9.89
C LYS A 8 7.69 14.54 9.85
N ALA A 9 8.53 14.85 8.89
CA ALA A 9 9.05 16.19 8.68
C ALA A 9 7.95 17.20 8.31
N GLU A 10 6.98 16.80 7.47
CA GLU A 10 5.79 17.61 7.16
C GLU A 10 4.99 17.92 8.42
N LEU A 11 4.66 16.89 9.20
CA LEU A 11 3.93 17.03 10.45
C LEU A 11 4.65 17.94 11.49
N CYS A 12 5.99 17.96 11.47
CA CYS A 12 6.79 18.82 12.34
C CYS A 12 6.64 20.32 12.02
N ARG A 13 6.20 20.68 10.82
CA ARG A 13 5.98 22.08 10.38
C ARG A 13 4.64 22.62 10.87
N LEU A 14 3.73 21.79 11.34
CA LEU A 14 2.46 22.24 11.89
C LEU A 14 2.70 23.12 13.11
N PRO A 15 1.91 24.22 13.28
CA PRO A 15 1.99 25.01 14.48
C PRO A 15 1.67 24.16 15.72
N LEU A 16 2.23 24.55 16.85
CA LEU A 16 1.87 23.95 18.13
C LEU A 16 0.40 24.31 18.41
N GLY A 17 -0.44 23.32 18.61
CA GLY A 17 -1.87 23.49 18.89
C GLY A 17 -2.16 24.18 20.24
N SER A 18 -3.41 24.12 20.68
CA SER A 18 -3.82 24.50 22.04
C SER A 18 -3.04 23.69 23.09
N LYS A 19 -3.14 24.08 24.36
CA LYS A 19 -2.46 23.32 25.43
C LYS A 19 -2.98 21.89 25.54
N CYS A 20 -4.30 21.67 25.40
CA CYS A 20 -4.89 20.33 25.40
C CYS A 20 -4.36 19.46 24.25
N CYS A 21 -4.28 20.01 23.02
CA CYS A 21 -3.67 19.29 21.88
C CYS A 21 -2.19 18.98 22.10
N SER A 22 -1.43 19.90 22.73
CA SER A 22 -0.02 19.65 23.04
C SER A 22 0.14 18.52 24.07
N VAL A 23 -0.74 18.47 25.08
CA VAL A 23 -0.77 17.38 26.07
C VAL A 23 -1.12 16.06 25.39
N ALA A 24 -2.15 16.03 24.54
CA ALA A 24 -2.57 14.84 23.81
C ALA A 24 -1.49 14.35 22.82
N GLU A 25 -0.80 15.24 22.10
CA GLU A 25 0.29 14.88 21.20
C GLU A 25 1.47 14.28 21.96
N CYS A 26 1.87 14.89 23.09
CA CYS A 26 2.89 14.33 23.97
C CYS A 26 2.46 12.98 24.54
N TYR A 27 1.20 12.80 24.87
CA TYR A 27 0.67 11.55 25.40
C TYR A 27 0.80 10.41 24.38
N GLY A 28 0.41 10.67 23.14
CA GLY A 28 0.65 9.71 22.04
C GLY A 28 2.13 9.39 21.87
N MET A 29 3.01 10.41 21.91
CA MET A 29 4.47 10.18 21.85
C MET A 29 4.96 9.28 22.97
N LEU A 30 4.47 9.47 24.20
CA LEU A 30 4.92 8.73 25.39
C LEU A 30 4.48 7.28 25.38
N LEU A 31 3.22 7.00 25.00
CA LEU A 31 2.69 5.63 24.94
C LEU A 31 3.30 4.77 23.82
N TYR A 32 3.97 5.41 22.86
CA TYR A 32 4.60 4.75 21.72
C TYR A 32 6.12 4.96 21.65
N CYS A 33 6.74 5.56 22.71
CA CYS A 33 8.18 5.77 22.75
C CYS A 33 8.95 4.53 23.23
N ASN A 34 10.27 4.64 23.26
CA ASN A 34 11.16 3.53 23.64
C ASN A 34 11.07 3.14 25.11
N THR A 35 10.86 4.13 26.01
CA THR A 35 10.68 3.87 27.43
C THR A 35 9.80 4.95 28.03
N PHE A 36 8.73 4.55 28.67
CA PHE A 36 7.88 5.39 29.49
C PHE A 36 7.64 4.71 30.82
N SER A 37 8.39 5.09 31.85
CA SER A 37 8.37 4.46 33.17
C SER A 37 8.48 5.50 34.27
N ALA A 38 8.20 5.10 35.50
CA ALA A 38 8.33 5.98 36.68
C ALA A 38 9.78 6.48 36.89
N LYS A 39 10.78 5.82 36.32
CA LYS A 39 12.20 6.16 36.46
C LYS A 39 12.77 6.95 35.29
N GLU A 40 12.26 6.75 34.11
CA GLU A 40 12.82 7.31 32.88
C GLU A 40 11.77 7.43 31.77
N ILE A 41 11.82 8.55 31.03
CA ILE A 41 11.22 8.73 29.75
C ILE A 41 12.34 8.79 28.71
N LYS A 42 12.30 7.91 27.70
CA LYS A 42 13.33 7.84 26.66
C LYS A 42 12.70 7.80 25.27
N ILE A 43 13.04 8.79 24.46
CA ILE A 43 12.59 8.90 23.08
C ILE A 43 13.80 8.89 22.16
N ILE A 44 13.80 8.00 21.17
CA ILE A 44 14.87 7.90 20.19
C ILE A 44 14.32 8.34 18.81
N THR A 45 14.96 9.31 18.19
CA THR A 45 14.60 9.78 16.86
C THR A 45 15.82 9.99 15.98
N GLY A 46 15.70 9.73 14.67
CA GLY A 46 16.70 10.08 13.66
C GLY A 46 16.36 11.36 12.91
N ASN A 47 15.21 11.98 13.19
CA ASN A 47 14.73 13.17 12.49
C ASN A 47 14.98 14.42 13.35
N ARG A 48 15.78 15.36 12.82
CA ARG A 48 16.12 16.61 13.50
C ARG A 48 14.91 17.48 13.80
N GLN A 49 13.99 17.63 12.85
CA GLN A 49 12.79 18.45 13.01
C GLN A 49 11.88 17.86 14.10
N LEU A 50 11.77 16.54 14.15
CA LEU A 50 11.01 15.85 15.18
C LEU A 50 11.61 16.07 16.57
N LYS A 51 12.94 16.03 16.73
CA LYS A 51 13.61 16.38 18.01
C LYS A 51 13.21 17.76 18.49
N GLN A 52 13.24 18.75 17.59
CA GLN A 52 12.87 20.13 17.94
C GLN A 52 11.39 20.23 18.34
N ARG A 53 10.48 19.58 17.59
CA ARG A 53 9.06 19.53 17.92
C ARG A 53 8.79 18.87 19.26
N ILE A 54 9.39 17.71 19.53
CA ILE A 54 9.27 17.01 20.82
C ILE A 54 9.64 17.95 21.96
N SER A 55 10.79 18.62 21.88
CA SER A 55 11.24 19.56 22.91
C SER A 55 10.26 20.71 23.11
N ALA A 56 9.74 21.29 22.02
CA ALA A 56 8.79 22.40 22.07
C ALA A 56 7.43 21.95 22.67
N GLN A 57 6.94 20.77 22.29
CA GLN A 57 5.69 20.20 22.80
C GLN A 57 5.78 19.88 24.29
N PHE A 58 6.87 19.25 24.77
CA PHE A 58 7.05 18.94 26.18
C PHE A 58 7.15 20.21 27.05
N ARG A 59 7.82 21.25 26.55
CA ARG A 59 7.86 22.56 27.23
C ARG A 59 6.47 23.17 27.32
N ARG A 60 5.67 23.12 26.24
CA ARG A 60 4.32 23.68 26.18
C ARG A 60 3.32 22.91 27.06
N ALA A 61 3.37 21.57 26.99
CA ALA A 61 2.42 20.69 27.69
C ALA A 61 2.68 20.65 29.20
N PHE A 62 3.95 20.51 29.62
CA PHE A 62 4.33 20.18 30.99
C PHE A 62 5.27 21.19 31.64
N SER A 63 5.75 22.19 30.90
CA SER A 63 6.81 23.10 31.34
C SER A 63 8.11 22.36 31.70
N VAL A 64 8.43 21.29 30.94
CA VAL A 64 9.57 20.40 31.17
C VAL A 64 10.53 20.45 29.98
N THR A 65 11.83 20.40 30.30
CA THR A 65 12.93 20.23 29.33
C THR A 65 13.60 18.88 29.55
N PHE A 66 14.14 18.29 28.49
CA PHE A 66 14.89 17.03 28.57
C PHE A 66 16.18 17.22 29.38
N ASP A 67 16.55 16.20 30.15
CA ASP A 67 17.79 16.19 30.93
C ASP A 67 18.98 15.85 30.03
N VAL A 68 18.77 14.93 29.07
CA VAL A 68 19.71 14.62 28.00
C VAL A 68 19.05 14.98 26.67
N MET A 69 19.63 15.91 25.97
CA MET A 69 19.23 16.30 24.61
C MET A 69 20.51 16.64 23.85
N PRO A 70 20.96 15.79 22.91
CA PRO A 70 22.16 16.05 22.12
C PRO A 70 22.09 17.36 21.37
N GLU A 71 23.21 18.05 21.22
CA GLU A 71 23.32 19.25 20.41
C GLU A 71 22.90 19.00 18.97
N ASP A 72 22.50 20.07 18.31
CA ASP A 72 22.06 20.00 16.92
C ASP A 72 23.27 19.94 15.98
N SER A 73 23.61 18.76 15.50
CA SER A 73 24.73 18.52 14.58
C SER A 73 24.45 18.94 13.12
N GLY A 74 23.25 19.49 12.85
CA GLY A 74 22.85 19.84 11.48
C GLY A 74 22.49 18.65 10.58
N GLN A 75 22.67 17.43 11.04
CA GLN A 75 22.42 16.19 10.28
C GLN A 75 21.37 15.31 10.97
N ASP A 76 20.63 14.56 10.18
CA ASP A 76 19.73 13.52 10.66
C ASP A 76 20.54 12.32 11.15
N ARG A 77 20.67 12.19 12.47
CA ARG A 77 21.34 11.08 13.16
C ARG A 77 20.45 10.58 14.29
N LYS A 78 20.56 9.29 14.58
CA LYS A 78 19.88 8.69 15.74
C LYS A 78 20.30 9.42 17.01
N GLN A 79 19.35 10.05 17.67
CA GLN A 79 19.53 10.86 18.87
C GLN A 79 18.58 10.37 19.95
N THR A 80 19.03 10.43 21.20
CA THR A 80 18.26 9.99 22.36
C THR A 80 17.94 11.20 23.24
N LEU A 81 16.65 11.39 23.55
CA LEU A 81 16.17 12.38 24.49
C LEU A 81 15.74 11.66 25.76
N ILE A 82 16.19 12.14 26.93
CA ILE A 82 15.92 11.50 28.23
C ILE A 82 15.40 12.52 29.22
N ILE A 83 14.38 12.13 30.01
CA ILE A 83 13.95 12.76 31.23
C ILE A 83 14.10 11.72 32.33
N SER A 84 14.92 12.00 33.35
CA SER A 84 15.19 11.12 34.48
C SER A 84 15.04 11.79 35.83
N LYS A 85 14.94 13.14 35.86
CA LYS A 85 14.74 13.87 37.12
C LYS A 85 13.32 13.67 37.63
N GLU A 86 13.19 13.23 38.88
CA GLU A 86 11.91 12.90 39.53
C GLU A 86 10.92 14.05 39.49
N GLU A 87 11.33 15.29 39.73
CA GLU A 87 10.48 16.47 39.65
C GLU A 87 9.85 16.63 38.25
N LYS A 88 10.61 16.41 37.18
CA LYS A 88 10.15 16.50 35.81
C LYS A 88 9.22 15.36 35.43
N LEU A 89 9.57 14.13 35.83
CA LEU A 89 8.73 12.95 35.67
C LEU A 89 7.39 13.15 36.38
N GLY A 90 7.41 13.62 37.63
CA GLY A 90 6.19 13.95 38.39
C GLY A 90 5.28 14.93 37.68
N ARG A 91 5.83 15.99 37.06
CA ARG A 91 5.02 16.96 36.27
C ARG A 91 4.37 16.28 35.06
N VAL A 92 5.07 15.39 34.38
CA VAL A 92 4.52 14.65 33.22
C VAL A 92 3.41 13.70 33.68
N PHE A 93 3.66 12.91 34.73
CA PHE A 93 2.68 11.93 35.25
C PHE A 93 1.42 12.61 35.81
N ASN A 94 1.59 13.70 36.57
CA ASN A 94 0.47 14.45 37.12
C ASN A 94 -0.45 15.03 36.03
N ALA A 95 0.10 15.39 34.87
CA ALA A 95 -0.72 15.87 33.74
C ALA A 95 -1.67 14.81 33.19
N PHE A 96 -1.41 13.53 33.46
CA PHE A 96 -2.24 12.39 33.04
C PHE A 96 -3.01 11.75 34.20
N GLY A 97 -2.90 12.29 35.42
CA GLY A 97 -3.51 11.71 36.61
C GLY A 97 -2.87 10.36 37.03
N ILE A 98 -1.62 10.11 36.62
CA ILE A 98 -0.89 8.87 36.94
C ILE A 98 -0.09 9.10 38.20
N SER A 99 -0.32 8.27 39.24
CA SER A 99 0.53 8.22 40.45
C SER A 99 1.72 7.31 40.18
N GLY A 100 2.95 7.77 40.48
CA GLY A 100 4.19 7.07 40.16
C GLY A 100 4.31 5.62 40.67
N ASP A 101 3.65 5.30 41.78
CA ASP A 101 3.66 3.96 42.38
C ASP A 101 2.66 2.97 41.75
N SER A 102 1.73 3.43 40.92
CA SER A 102 0.64 2.62 40.36
C SER A 102 0.86 2.20 38.89
N MET A 103 2.05 2.38 38.34
CA MET A 103 2.34 2.15 36.93
C MET A 103 2.60 0.69 36.62
N VAL A 104 1.55 -0.15 36.80
CA VAL A 104 1.60 -1.61 36.48
C VAL A 104 1.33 -1.86 34.98
N ALA A 105 0.55 -1.02 34.34
CA ALA A 105 0.26 -1.11 32.92
C ALA A 105 -0.04 0.27 32.31
N HIS A 106 0.35 0.46 31.06
CA HIS A 106 0.00 1.67 30.33
C HIS A 106 -1.39 1.52 29.71
N HIS A 107 -2.21 2.57 29.87
CA HIS A 107 -3.55 2.68 29.30
C HIS A 107 -3.74 4.04 28.65
N VAL A 108 -4.63 4.13 27.67
CA VAL A 108 -5.03 5.40 27.08
C VAL A 108 -6.07 6.07 27.98
N ASN A 109 -5.70 7.16 28.64
CA ASN A 109 -6.66 7.97 29.41
C ASN A 109 -7.53 8.79 28.46
N LEU A 110 -8.77 8.36 28.25
CA LEU A 110 -9.73 9.03 27.35
C LEU A 110 -10.09 10.46 27.83
N GLY A 111 -9.97 10.77 29.13
CA GLY A 111 -10.15 12.13 29.65
C GLY A 111 -9.12 13.15 29.12
N VAL A 112 -8.01 12.69 28.55
CA VAL A 112 -7.03 13.53 27.84
C VAL A 112 -7.44 13.74 26.38
N LEU A 113 -8.38 12.92 25.85
CA LEU A 113 -8.78 12.83 24.45
C LEU A 113 -10.26 13.19 24.22
N GLU A 114 -10.84 14.04 25.05
CA GLU A 114 -12.27 14.41 24.97
C GLU A 114 -12.63 15.07 23.63
N GLU A 115 -11.78 15.98 23.17
CA GLU A 115 -12.00 16.75 21.96
C GLU A 115 -11.41 16.04 20.72
N ASP A 116 -12.05 16.17 19.56
CA ASP A 116 -11.57 15.60 18.30
C ASP A 116 -10.16 16.10 17.92
N CYS A 117 -9.85 17.36 18.20
CA CYS A 117 -8.50 17.90 17.98
C CYS A 117 -7.45 17.24 18.88
N CYS A 118 -7.84 16.77 20.08
CA CYS A 118 -6.97 16.02 20.98
C CYS A 118 -6.77 14.58 20.47
N LYS A 119 -7.84 13.92 20.00
CA LYS A 119 -7.74 12.59 19.35
C LYS A 119 -6.79 12.61 18.15
N GLN A 120 -6.93 13.60 17.26
CA GLN A 120 -6.04 13.79 16.11
C GLN A 120 -4.58 14.03 16.55
N SER A 121 -4.38 14.87 17.56
CA SER A 121 -3.05 15.17 18.11
C SER A 121 -2.41 13.94 18.76
N PHE A 122 -3.19 13.12 19.45
CA PHE A 122 -2.74 11.86 20.03
C PHE A 122 -2.24 10.88 18.95
N ILE A 123 -3.02 10.66 17.89
CA ILE A 123 -2.62 9.77 16.78
C ILE A 123 -1.36 10.32 16.09
N ARG A 124 -1.25 11.64 15.90
CA ARG A 124 -0.02 12.28 15.40
C ARG A 124 1.18 11.99 16.30
N GLY A 125 1.01 12.12 17.62
CA GLY A 125 2.02 11.81 18.61
C GLY A 125 2.47 10.35 18.57
N ALA A 126 1.51 9.40 18.51
CA ALA A 126 1.77 7.98 18.35
C ALA A 126 2.55 7.68 17.06
N PHE A 127 2.18 8.34 15.94
CA PHE A 127 2.89 8.19 14.68
C PHE A 127 4.33 8.73 14.74
N PHE A 128 4.59 9.81 15.46
CA PHE A 128 5.96 10.34 15.61
C PHE A 128 6.93 9.33 16.21
N THR A 129 6.53 8.60 17.23
CA THR A 129 7.44 7.70 18.00
C THR A 129 7.30 6.25 17.61
N GLY A 130 6.10 5.72 17.45
CA GLY A 130 5.84 4.31 17.11
C GLY A 130 5.29 4.09 15.71
N GLY A 131 5.08 5.15 14.91
CA GLY A 131 4.48 5.02 13.59
C GLY A 131 5.49 4.87 12.46
N ALA A 132 5.07 4.11 11.44
CA ALA A 132 5.77 4.00 10.17
C ALA A 132 4.78 3.96 9.00
N ILE A 133 5.22 4.43 7.84
CA ILE A 133 4.48 4.34 6.59
C ILE A 133 5.44 3.94 5.47
N THR A 134 5.02 2.99 4.62
CA THR A 134 5.83 2.54 3.49
C THR A 134 5.75 3.51 2.32
N ASN A 135 6.78 3.48 1.46
CA ASN A 135 6.75 4.22 0.20
C ASN A 135 5.54 3.76 -0.64
N PRO A 136 4.64 4.68 -1.06
CA PRO A 136 3.45 4.37 -1.81
C PRO A 136 3.72 3.71 -3.18
N GLU A 137 4.90 3.92 -3.77
CA GLU A 137 5.32 3.22 -4.99
C GLU A 137 5.48 1.71 -4.79
N LYS A 138 5.83 1.27 -3.57
CA LYS A 138 6.00 -0.16 -3.25
C LYS A 138 4.70 -0.78 -2.78
N SER A 139 4.14 -0.27 -1.68
CA SER A 139 2.92 -0.83 -1.07
C SER A 139 2.22 0.22 -0.21
N TYR A 140 0.93 0.02 0.05
CA TYR A 140 0.16 0.84 0.99
C TYR A 140 0.18 0.15 2.34
N HIS A 141 0.92 0.72 3.29
CA HIS A 141 0.97 0.22 4.65
C HIS A 141 1.34 1.34 5.61
N PHE A 142 0.45 1.62 6.54
CA PHE A 142 0.65 2.52 7.68
C PHE A 142 0.53 1.70 8.94
N GLU A 143 1.44 1.84 9.89
CA GLU A 143 1.42 1.10 11.15
C GLU A 143 1.76 1.99 12.36
N LEU A 144 1.15 1.68 13.49
CA LEU A 144 1.51 2.15 14.83
C LEU A 144 1.93 0.92 15.65
N VAL A 145 3.11 0.97 16.23
CA VAL A 145 3.75 -0.15 16.93
C VAL A 145 4.02 0.23 18.37
N THR A 146 3.57 -0.57 19.33
CA THR A 146 3.85 -0.44 20.76
C THR A 146 4.08 -1.81 21.38
N ASP A 147 4.81 -1.87 22.48
CA ASP A 147 4.97 -3.07 23.31
C ASP A 147 3.87 -3.25 24.36
N HIS A 148 2.95 -2.27 24.46
CA HIS A 148 1.85 -2.25 25.43
C HIS A 148 0.54 -2.73 24.80
N TYR A 149 0.05 -3.91 25.23
CA TYR A 149 -1.19 -4.51 24.72
C TYR A 149 -2.41 -3.60 24.88
N SER A 150 -2.60 -3.06 26.11
CA SER A 150 -3.77 -2.20 26.39
C SER A 150 -3.77 -0.95 25.54
N VAL A 151 -2.61 -0.30 25.38
CA VAL A 151 -2.46 0.89 24.51
C VAL A 151 -2.84 0.58 23.07
N SER A 152 -2.39 -0.55 22.52
CA SER A 152 -2.74 -0.96 21.16
C SER A 152 -4.25 -1.17 21.00
N ARG A 153 -4.88 -1.88 21.93
CA ARG A 153 -6.33 -2.15 21.91
C ARG A 153 -7.17 -0.89 22.06
N GLU A 154 -6.78 0.00 22.95
CA GLU A 154 -7.50 1.25 23.18
C GLU A 154 -7.29 2.24 22.03
N THR A 155 -6.10 2.30 21.43
CA THR A 155 -5.87 3.06 20.20
C THR A 155 -6.66 2.50 19.01
N TYR A 156 -6.78 1.18 18.91
CA TYR A 156 -7.64 0.54 17.92
C TYR A 156 -9.11 0.99 18.10
N SER A 157 -9.62 0.95 19.32
CA SER A 157 -10.99 1.39 19.64
C SER A 157 -11.20 2.87 19.35
N LEU A 158 -10.22 3.72 19.68
CA LEU A 158 -10.24 5.15 19.37
C LEU A 158 -10.31 5.39 17.85
N LEU A 159 -9.53 4.66 17.06
CA LEU A 159 -9.56 4.77 15.60
C LEU A 159 -10.91 4.33 15.02
N LEU A 160 -11.55 3.29 15.59
CA LEU A 160 -12.92 2.89 15.21
C LEU A 160 -13.93 3.99 15.51
N GLU A 161 -13.85 4.62 16.69
CA GLU A 161 -14.71 5.75 17.07
C GLU A 161 -14.52 6.95 16.11
N MET A 162 -13.29 7.18 15.64
CA MET A 162 -12.97 8.21 14.65
C MET A 162 -13.40 7.85 13.22
N GLY A 163 -14.07 6.71 13.00
CA GLY A 163 -14.60 6.26 11.70
C GLY A 163 -13.61 5.47 10.83
N PHE A 164 -12.46 5.08 11.36
CA PHE A 164 -11.50 4.25 10.65
C PHE A 164 -11.71 2.76 10.93
N SER A 165 -11.23 1.91 10.01
CA SER A 165 -11.26 0.44 10.18
C SER A 165 -9.82 -0.12 10.18
N PRO A 166 -9.08 0.04 11.30
CA PRO A 166 -7.73 -0.50 11.42
C PRO A 166 -7.75 -2.04 11.48
N LYS A 167 -6.57 -2.63 11.30
CA LYS A 167 -6.31 -4.06 11.54
C LYS A 167 -5.28 -4.20 12.65
N GLU A 168 -5.30 -5.34 13.31
CA GLU A 168 -4.35 -5.66 14.38
C GLU A 168 -3.44 -6.83 13.97
N ALA A 169 -2.22 -6.80 14.45
CA ALA A 169 -1.26 -7.88 14.36
C ALA A 169 -0.31 -7.84 15.58
N SER A 170 0.37 -8.95 15.82
CA SER A 170 1.47 -9.00 16.80
C SER A 170 2.72 -9.57 16.13
N ARG A 171 3.89 -9.01 16.47
CA ARG A 171 5.18 -9.44 15.93
C ARG A 171 6.30 -9.19 16.95
N GLY A 172 6.99 -10.26 17.38
CA GLY A 172 8.15 -10.14 18.25
C GLY A 172 7.89 -9.45 19.59
N GLY A 173 6.72 -9.67 20.19
CA GLY A 173 6.33 -9.03 21.46
C GLY A 173 5.70 -7.65 21.29
N ASN A 174 5.66 -7.09 20.08
CA ASN A 174 5.02 -5.81 19.80
C ASN A 174 3.60 -6.02 19.26
N TYR A 175 2.72 -5.08 19.57
CA TYR A 175 1.34 -4.98 19.09
C TYR A 175 1.28 -3.90 18.02
N ILE A 176 0.64 -4.21 16.89
CA ILE A 176 0.64 -3.40 15.68
C ILE A 176 -0.79 -3.10 15.29
N THR A 177 -1.14 -1.82 15.26
CA THR A 177 -2.38 -1.32 14.66
C THR A 177 -2.05 -0.76 13.29
N TYR A 178 -2.67 -1.27 12.20
CA TYR A 178 -2.24 -0.95 10.85
C TYR A 178 -3.37 -0.79 9.83
N PHE A 179 -3.05 -0.12 8.71
CA PHE A 179 -3.90 0.05 7.53
C PHE A 179 -3.16 -0.43 6.28
N LYS A 180 -3.92 -1.05 5.35
CA LYS A 180 -3.43 -1.46 4.01
C LYS A 180 -4.26 -0.88 2.86
N GLN A 181 -5.39 -0.25 3.17
CA GLN A 181 -6.22 0.41 2.17
C GLN A 181 -5.71 1.83 1.95
N SER A 182 -5.38 2.17 0.70
CA SER A 182 -4.85 3.50 0.36
C SER A 182 -5.79 4.61 0.82
N ALA A 183 -7.10 4.50 0.57
CA ALA A 183 -8.08 5.50 0.95
C ALA A 183 -8.08 5.79 2.46
N ALA A 184 -8.07 4.75 3.31
CA ALA A 184 -8.01 4.94 4.76
C ALA A 184 -6.69 5.58 5.22
N ILE A 185 -5.58 5.30 4.53
CA ILE A 185 -4.28 5.94 4.83
C ILE A 185 -4.29 7.41 4.38
N GLU A 186 -4.86 7.72 3.21
CA GLU A 186 -5.04 9.08 2.68
C GLU A 186 -5.84 9.95 3.67
N ASP A 187 -6.98 9.42 4.14
CA ASP A 187 -7.85 10.09 5.11
C ASP A 187 -7.14 10.29 6.46
N LEU A 188 -6.43 9.26 6.94
CA LEU A 188 -5.69 9.33 8.20
C LEU A 188 -4.54 10.34 8.15
N LEU A 189 -3.76 10.38 7.06
CA LEU A 189 -2.68 11.35 6.86
C LEU A 189 -3.24 12.77 6.85
N THR A 190 -4.34 12.99 6.14
CA THR A 190 -5.02 14.28 6.09
C THR A 190 -5.50 14.71 7.49
N LEU A 191 -6.12 13.79 8.22
CA LEU A 191 -6.64 14.00 9.56
C LEU A 191 -5.53 14.41 10.55
N ILE A 192 -4.38 13.73 10.53
CA ILE A 192 -3.26 14.05 11.43
C ILE A 192 -2.46 15.29 11.00
N GLY A 193 -2.73 15.83 9.79
CA GLY A 193 -2.15 17.07 9.29
C GLY A 193 -0.98 16.89 8.31
N ALA A 194 -0.94 15.79 7.55
CA ALA A 194 0.03 15.52 6.50
C ALA A 194 -0.64 15.47 5.10
N PRO A 195 -1.25 16.56 4.62
CA PRO A 195 -1.94 16.57 3.33
C PRO A 195 -0.99 16.37 2.14
N LEU A 196 0.27 16.80 2.21
CA LEU A 196 1.22 16.60 1.12
C LEU A 196 1.58 15.12 0.96
N ALA A 197 1.80 14.42 2.08
CA ALA A 197 2.01 12.97 2.05
C ALA A 197 0.76 12.22 1.53
N ALA A 198 -0.46 12.68 1.87
CA ALA A 198 -1.70 12.13 1.33
C ALA A 198 -1.79 12.33 -0.19
N MET A 199 -1.46 13.53 -0.70
CA MET A 199 -1.44 13.83 -2.14
C MET A 199 -0.40 12.99 -2.90
N GLU A 200 0.79 12.78 -2.33
CA GLU A 200 1.82 11.91 -2.92
C GLU A 200 1.33 10.46 -3.02
N LEU A 201 0.63 9.97 -1.99
CA LEU A 201 0.03 8.64 -2.01
C LEU A 201 -1.05 8.51 -3.08
N MET A 202 -1.94 9.51 -3.22
CA MET A 202 -2.96 9.58 -4.28
C MET A 202 -2.33 9.57 -5.67
N SER A 203 -1.28 10.36 -5.89
CA SER A 203 -0.56 10.43 -7.17
C SER A 203 0.06 9.08 -7.53
N ALA A 204 0.76 8.44 -6.60
CA ALA A 204 1.34 7.12 -6.80
C ALA A 204 0.29 6.05 -7.11
N LYS A 205 -0.92 6.15 -6.53
CA LYS A 205 -2.05 5.26 -6.82
C LYS A 205 -2.53 5.42 -8.27
N ILE A 206 -2.74 6.66 -8.72
CA ILE A 206 -3.17 6.94 -10.10
C ILE A 206 -2.16 6.37 -11.11
N GLU A 207 -0.86 6.60 -10.89
CA GLU A 207 0.20 6.09 -11.76
C GLU A 207 0.22 4.55 -11.81
N LYS A 208 0.04 3.89 -10.65
CA LYS A 208 -0.07 2.42 -10.61
C LYS A 208 -1.28 1.90 -11.37
N ASP A 209 -2.43 2.53 -11.22
CA ASP A 209 -3.66 2.11 -11.88
C ASP A 209 -3.56 2.29 -13.40
N MET A 210 -2.96 3.39 -13.87
CA MET A 210 -2.66 3.61 -15.28
C MET A 210 -1.71 2.55 -15.84
N ARG A 211 -0.60 2.28 -15.14
CA ARG A 211 0.39 1.26 -15.54
C ARG A 211 -0.22 -0.13 -15.59
N ASN A 212 -1.01 -0.48 -14.58
CA ASN A 212 -1.71 -1.78 -14.53
C ASN A 212 -2.74 -1.90 -15.66
N GLY A 213 -3.46 -0.82 -15.99
CA GLY A 213 -4.39 -0.77 -17.11
C GLY A 213 -3.71 -1.03 -18.44
N VAL A 214 -2.59 -0.36 -18.71
CA VAL A 214 -1.76 -0.57 -19.91
C VAL A 214 -1.25 -2.00 -19.98
N ASN A 215 -0.65 -2.51 -18.89
CA ASN A 215 -0.11 -3.88 -18.85
C ASN A 215 -1.19 -4.94 -19.10
N ARG A 216 -2.39 -4.77 -18.52
CA ARG A 216 -3.52 -5.70 -18.78
C ARG A 216 -3.93 -5.68 -20.24
N ARG A 217 -3.99 -4.50 -20.88
CA ARG A 217 -4.31 -4.38 -22.31
C ARG A 217 -3.26 -5.07 -23.17
N VAL A 218 -1.98 -4.75 -22.95
CA VAL A 218 -0.86 -5.37 -23.69
C VAL A 218 -0.86 -6.88 -23.53
N ASN A 219 -1.03 -7.40 -22.30
CA ASN A 219 -1.09 -8.85 -22.06
C ASN A 219 -2.29 -9.52 -22.77
N CYS A 220 -3.45 -8.83 -22.78
CA CYS A 220 -4.64 -9.31 -23.50
C CYS A 220 -4.39 -9.37 -25.01
N ASP A 221 -3.83 -8.31 -25.59
CA ASP A 221 -3.55 -8.22 -27.02
C ASP A 221 -2.49 -9.25 -27.43
N THR A 222 -1.42 -9.40 -26.64
CA THR A 222 -0.38 -10.43 -26.87
C THR A 222 -0.97 -11.83 -26.83
N ALA A 223 -1.79 -12.15 -25.83
CA ALA A 223 -2.43 -13.45 -25.72
C ALA A 223 -3.39 -13.74 -26.90
N ASN A 224 -4.09 -12.73 -27.40
CA ASN A 224 -4.96 -12.87 -28.56
C ASN A 224 -4.17 -13.10 -29.85
N VAL A 225 -3.07 -12.37 -30.05
CA VAL A 225 -2.16 -12.56 -31.19
C VAL A 225 -1.56 -13.97 -31.15
N SER A 226 -1.02 -14.40 -30.00
CA SER A 226 -0.45 -15.75 -29.85
C SER A 226 -1.47 -16.84 -30.21
N LYS A 227 -2.69 -16.77 -29.66
CA LYS A 227 -3.76 -17.74 -30.00
C LYS A 227 -4.08 -17.76 -31.49
N THR A 228 -4.03 -16.60 -32.15
CA THR A 228 -4.30 -16.50 -33.58
C THR A 228 -3.18 -17.16 -34.41
N VAL A 229 -1.93 -16.90 -34.04
CA VAL A 229 -0.74 -17.49 -34.68
C VAL A 229 -0.71 -19.02 -34.49
N ASP A 230 -0.92 -19.48 -33.24
CA ASP A 230 -0.94 -20.90 -32.91
C ASP A 230 -2.04 -21.66 -33.69
N ALA A 231 -3.23 -21.06 -33.77
CA ALA A 231 -4.34 -21.62 -34.53
C ALA A 231 -4.05 -21.64 -36.03
N ALA A 232 -3.40 -20.61 -36.55
CA ALA A 232 -2.99 -20.57 -37.97
C ALA A 232 -1.93 -21.63 -38.27
N GLY A 233 -0.92 -21.80 -37.42
CA GLY A 233 0.12 -22.84 -37.55
C GLY A 233 -0.51 -24.22 -37.56
N ALA A 234 -1.36 -24.55 -36.58
CA ALA A 234 -2.06 -25.83 -36.51
C ALA A 234 -2.92 -26.11 -37.78
N GLN A 235 -3.56 -25.08 -38.35
CA GLN A 235 -4.34 -25.20 -39.57
C GLN A 235 -3.44 -25.50 -40.79
N ILE A 236 -2.31 -24.78 -40.90
CA ILE A 236 -1.34 -24.98 -42.01
C ILE A 236 -0.69 -26.38 -41.92
N ASP A 237 -0.30 -26.80 -40.71
CA ASP A 237 0.26 -28.14 -40.52
C ASP A 237 -0.74 -29.24 -40.90
N ALA A 238 -2.00 -29.08 -40.52
CA ALA A 238 -3.06 -30.00 -40.89
C ALA A 238 -3.29 -30.04 -42.42
N ILE A 239 -3.29 -28.91 -43.10
CA ILE A 239 -3.44 -28.82 -44.55
C ILE A 239 -2.24 -29.46 -45.26
N ASN A 240 -1.01 -29.22 -44.76
CA ASN A 240 0.21 -29.84 -45.31
C ASN A 240 0.19 -31.38 -45.18
N LYS A 241 -0.27 -31.91 -44.03
CA LYS A 241 -0.46 -33.37 -43.84
C LYS A 241 -1.46 -33.95 -44.83
N LEU A 242 -2.62 -33.28 -45.03
CA LEU A 242 -3.60 -33.73 -46.00
C LEU A 242 -3.08 -33.67 -47.43
N SER A 243 -2.26 -32.68 -47.77
CA SER A 243 -1.63 -32.55 -49.09
C SER A 243 -0.63 -33.65 -49.36
N ALA A 244 0.17 -34.04 -48.36
CA ALA A 244 1.17 -35.12 -48.46
C ALA A 244 0.57 -36.54 -48.47
N GLY A 245 -0.64 -36.72 -47.90
CA GLY A 245 -1.35 -38.00 -47.87
C GLY A 245 -2.28 -38.21 -49.07
N ALA A 246 -3.59 -38.10 -48.84
CA ALA A 246 -4.63 -38.31 -49.87
C ALA A 246 -4.67 -37.24 -50.99
N GLY A 247 -3.93 -36.15 -50.79
CA GLY A 247 -3.90 -35.00 -51.67
C GLY A 247 -5.11 -34.08 -51.53
N LEU A 248 -4.90 -32.78 -51.73
CA LEU A 248 -5.97 -31.79 -51.62
C LEU A 248 -7.11 -31.98 -52.66
N ALA A 249 -6.82 -32.69 -53.78
CA ALA A 249 -7.79 -33.00 -54.81
C ALA A 249 -8.93 -33.93 -54.34
N SER A 250 -8.68 -34.74 -53.27
CA SER A 250 -9.68 -35.63 -52.68
C SER A 250 -10.72 -34.89 -51.79
N LEU A 251 -10.44 -33.65 -51.43
CA LEU A 251 -11.31 -32.85 -50.56
C LEU A 251 -12.50 -32.25 -51.36
N PRO A 252 -13.67 -32.08 -50.70
CA PRO A 252 -14.74 -31.28 -51.24
C PRO A 252 -14.27 -29.87 -51.65
N GLU A 253 -14.80 -29.37 -52.77
CA GLU A 253 -14.38 -28.10 -53.39
C GLU A 253 -14.24 -26.93 -52.40
N LYS A 254 -15.24 -26.74 -51.51
CA LYS A 254 -15.23 -25.71 -50.49
C LYS A 254 -14.07 -25.83 -49.45
N LEU A 255 -13.66 -27.05 -49.13
CA LEU A 255 -12.53 -27.29 -48.23
C LEU A 255 -11.20 -27.13 -48.96
N ARG A 256 -11.13 -27.53 -50.23
CA ARG A 256 -9.94 -27.35 -51.08
C ARG A 256 -9.63 -25.86 -51.29
N GLU A 257 -10.66 -25.05 -51.63
CA GLU A 257 -10.51 -23.62 -51.73
C GLU A 257 -10.05 -22.98 -50.41
N THR A 258 -10.64 -23.42 -49.29
CA THR A 258 -10.26 -22.93 -47.95
C THR A 258 -8.80 -23.28 -47.62
N ALA A 259 -8.35 -24.49 -47.94
CA ALA A 259 -6.96 -24.92 -47.74
C ALA A 259 -5.99 -24.07 -48.56
N ARG A 260 -6.31 -23.83 -49.87
CA ARG A 260 -5.48 -23.01 -50.76
C ARG A 260 -5.34 -21.57 -50.23
N ILE A 261 -6.44 -20.92 -49.94
CA ILE A 261 -6.44 -19.51 -49.46
C ILE A 261 -5.66 -19.40 -48.14
N ARG A 262 -5.75 -20.39 -47.23
CA ARG A 262 -5.00 -20.40 -45.98
C ARG A 262 -3.50 -20.57 -46.19
N LEU A 263 -3.06 -21.43 -47.08
CA LEU A 263 -1.65 -21.62 -47.41
C LEU A 263 -1.04 -20.41 -48.12
N GLU A 264 -1.78 -19.77 -49.00
CA GLU A 264 -1.38 -18.53 -49.69
C GLU A 264 -1.28 -17.33 -48.77
N ASN A 265 -2.01 -17.36 -47.63
CA ASN A 265 -2.13 -16.23 -46.68
C ASN A 265 -1.98 -16.71 -45.23
N PRO A 266 -0.79 -17.16 -44.81
CA PRO A 266 -0.56 -17.79 -43.51
C PRO A 266 -0.73 -16.83 -42.33
N GLU A 267 -0.51 -15.53 -42.53
CA GLU A 267 -0.52 -14.50 -41.45
C GLU A 267 -1.87 -13.85 -41.24
N LEU A 268 -2.80 -13.99 -42.20
CA LEU A 268 -4.10 -13.32 -42.12
C LEU A 268 -4.99 -13.93 -41.03
N SER A 269 -5.71 -13.07 -40.33
CA SER A 269 -6.76 -13.47 -39.38
C SER A 269 -7.91 -14.17 -40.11
N ILE A 270 -8.74 -14.90 -39.36
CA ILE A 270 -9.94 -15.57 -39.94
C ILE A 270 -10.90 -14.57 -40.59
N VAL A 271 -10.96 -13.35 -40.08
CA VAL A 271 -11.84 -12.30 -40.63
C VAL A 271 -11.33 -11.82 -41.98
N GLU A 272 -10.04 -11.53 -42.07
CA GLU A 272 -9.37 -11.11 -43.31
C GLU A 272 -9.41 -12.21 -44.38
N LEU A 273 -9.11 -13.46 -43.98
CA LEU A 273 -9.25 -14.62 -44.87
C LEU A 273 -10.68 -14.80 -45.41
N ALA A 274 -11.70 -14.59 -44.57
CA ALA A 274 -13.08 -14.75 -44.97
C ALA A 274 -13.51 -13.75 -46.05
N ALA A 275 -12.86 -12.59 -46.08
CA ALA A 275 -13.09 -11.56 -47.09
C ALA A 275 -12.48 -11.90 -48.47
N LEU A 276 -11.51 -12.80 -48.54
CA LEU A 276 -10.83 -13.22 -49.77
C LEU A 276 -11.66 -14.19 -50.63
N PHE A 277 -12.74 -14.73 -50.08
CA PHE A 277 -13.63 -15.64 -50.83
C PHE A 277 -14.57 -14.85 -51.78
N SER A 278 -14.95 -15.46 -52.88
CA SER A 278 -15.89 -14.88 -53.84
C SER A 278 -17.10 -15.82 -54.06
N PRO A 279 -18.29 -15.46 -53.50
CA PRO A 279 -18.57 -14.34 -52.63
C PRO A 279 -17.93 -14.51 -51.20
N PRO A 280 -17.71 -13.39 -50.47
CA PRO A 280 -17.14 -13.45 -49.11
C PRO A 280 -17.93 -14.34 -48.15
N VAL A 281 -17.24 -15.08 -47.30
CA VAL A 281 -17.87 -15.97 -46.31
C VAL A 281 -17.86 -15.36 -44.90
N THR A 282 -18.76 -15.83 -44.04
CA THR A 282 -18.76 -15.37 -42.65
C THR A 282 -17.59 -16.01 -41.87
N LYS A 283 -17.10 -15.30 -40.83
CA LYS A 283 -16.09 -15.81 -39.89
C LYS A 283 -16.46 -17.19 -39.35
N SER A 284 -17.75 -17.40 -39.00
CA SER A 284 -18.23 -18.70 -38.48
C SER A 284 -18.16 -19.81 -39.52
N CYS A 285 -18.52 -19.54 -40.74
CA CYS A 285 -18.42 -20.50 -41.83
C CYS A 285 -16.98 -20.90 -42.11
N LEU A 286 -16.07 -19.91 -42.19
CA LEU A 286 -14.66 -20.19 -42.44
C LEU A 286 -14.04 -20.97 -41.26
N ASN A 287 -14.33 -20.59 -40.01
CA ASN A 287 -13.85 -21.31 -38.83
C ASN A 287 -14.33 -22.78 -38.83
N HIS A 288 -15.57 -23.03 -39.21
CA HIS A 288 -16.08 -24.39 -39.33
C HIS A 288 -15.31 -25.19 -40.39
N ARG A 289 -15.03 -24.62 -41.58
CA ARG A 289 -14.25 -25.27 -42.64
C ARG A 289 -12.83 -25.56 -42.20
N LEU A 290 -12.15 -24.62 -41.54
CA LEU A 290 -10.78 -24.82 -41.02
C LEU A 290 -10.74 -25.90 -39.94
N ARG A 291 -11.69 -25.94 -39.02
CA ARG A 291 -11.81 -27.01 -38.02
C ARG A 291 -12.03 -28.36 -38.66
N LYS A 292 -12.79 -28.46 -39.74
CA LYS A 292 -13.01 -29.70 -40.48
C LYS A 292 -11.74 -30.18 -41.15
N LEU A 293 -10.90 -29.30 -41.71
CA LEU A 293 -9.59 -29.65 -42.26
C LEU A 293 -8.66 -30.22 -41.17
N VAL A 294 -8.59 -29.59 -40.00
CA VAL A 294 -7.80 -30.09 -38.87
C VAL A 294 -8.28 -31.47 -38.41
N GLN A 295 -9.61 -31.67 -38.33
CA GLN A 295 -10.20 -32.95 -37.94
C GLN A 295 -9.88 -34.06 -38.96
N LEU A 296 -9.96 -33.80 -40.28
CA LEU A 296 -9.63 -34.76 -41.31
C LEU A 296 -8.15 -35.14 -41.28
N ALA A 297 -7.25 -34.20 -41.02
CA ALA A 297 -5.82 -34.47 -40.89
C ALA A 297 -5.47 -35.36 -39.67
N GLY A 298 -6.30 -35.29 -38.60
CA GLY A 298 -6.15 -36.17 -37.43
C GLY A 298 -6.71 -37.60 -37.62
N GLN A 299 -7.62 -37.79 -38.57
CA GLN A 299 -8.24 -39.11 -38.86
C GLN A 299 -7.44 -39.98 -39.87
N GLY A 300 -6.43 -39.39 -40.50
CA GLY A 300 -5.60 -40.08 -41.50
C GLY A 300 -4.30 -40.70 -40.93
N THR A 301 -4.19 -40.89 -39.64
CA THR A 301 -3.03 -41.43 -38.93
C THR A 301 -3.29 -42.79 -38.27
N ASP A 302 -4.30 -43.55 -38.70
CA ASP A 302 -4.49 -44.97 -38.35
C ASP A 302 -4.12 -45.88 -39.53
#